data_02e7dafc6dab9d67c1155e248ff409e4
#
_entry.id   02e7dafc6dab9d67c1155e248ff409e4
#
_cell.length_a   1.000
_cell.length_b   1.000
_cell.length_c   1.000
_cell.angle_alpha   90.00
_cell.angle_beta   90.00
_cell.angle_gamma   90.00
#
_symmetry.space_group_name_H-M   'P 1'
#
loop_
_entity.id
_entity.type
_entity.pdbx_description
1 polymer ?
#
loop_
_entity_poly.entity_id
_entity_poly.type
_entity_poly.pdbx_seq_one_letter_code
_entity_poly.pdbx_strand_id
1 'polypeptide(L)'
;EIEKTYGSMTEYYNSCSIRCKAVEKKEIFITAEGLLMPCCWTAGRMYKWWHKDYRVEQIWDHIDAAGGKDGISVLTHGLESVMNSGILQSIKSSWDRTSVADGKLGVCAQKCGSEFDPFGAQFV
;
A
#
# COMPACT_ATOMS: atom_id res chain seq x y z
N GLU A 1 -12.17 11.92 16.21
CA GLU A 1 -11.03 11.86 17.13
C GLU A 1 -9.70 12.18 16.46
N ILE A 2 -9.42 11.55 15.33
CA ILE A 2 -8.22 11.87 14.55
C ILE A 2 -8.23 13.33 14.13
N GLU A 3 -9.36 13.82 13.66
CA GLU A 3 -9.50 15.21 13.23
C GLU A 3 -9.24 16.20 14.36
N LYS A 4 -9.61 15.86 15.58
CA LYS A 4 -9.36 16.70 16.76
C LYS A 4 -7.87 16.75 17.11
N THR A 5 -7.17 15.65 16.96
CA THR A 5 -5.75 15.53 17.32
C THR A 5 -4.84 16.12 16.25
N TYR A 6 -5.14 15.88 14.98
CA TYR A 6 -4.25 16.20 13.86
C TYR A 6 -4.78 17.30 12.94
N GLY A 7 -6.00 17.78 13.16
CA GLY A 7 -6.63 18.80 12.34
C GLY A 7 -7.43 18.26 11.16
N SER A 8 -6.96 17.17 10.55
CA SER A 8 -7.66 16.52 9.45
C SER A 8 -7.11 15.10 9.26
N MET A 9 -7.86 14.29 8.52
CA MET A 9 -7.39 12.94 8.16
C MET A 9 -6.13 13.03 7.30
N THR A 10 -6.06 14.00 6.38
CA THR A 10 -4.89 14.21 5.54
C THR A 10 -3.64 14.49 6.37
N GLU A 11 -3.74 15.35 7.38
CA GLU A 11 -2.61 15.65 8.24
C GLU A 11 -2.17 14.45 9.06
N TYR A 12 -3.13 13.65 9.53
CA TYR A 12 -2.81 12.40 10.21
C TYR A 12 -2.03 11.45 9.27
N TYR A 13 -2.51 11.26 8.04
CA TYR A 13 -1.83 10.38 7.09
C TYR A 13 -0.42 10.87 6.76
N ASN A 14 -0.23 12.20 6.69
CA ASN A 14 1.08 12.78 6.43
C ASN A 14 2.06 12.52 7.57
N SER A 15 1.60 12.63 8.79
CA SER A 15 2.48 12.59 9.97
C SER A 15 2.61 11.24 10.66
N CYS A 16 1.68 10.32 10.44
CA CYS A 16 1.71 9.04 11.13
C CYS A 16 2.88 8.15 10.67
N SER A 17 3.37 7.32 11.59
CA SER A 17 4.32 6.26 11.26
C SER A 17 3.54 5.05 10.77
N ILE A 18 4.08 4.35 9.78
CA ILE A 18 3.43 3.16 9.23
C ILE A 18 4.12 1.91 9.76
N ARG A 19 3.32 1.05 10.36
CA ARG A 19 3.77 -0.24 10.88
C ARG A 19 3.00 -1.34 10.15
N CYS A 20 3.60 -1.85 9.08
CA CYS A 20 2.93 -2.77 8.18
C CYS A 20 2.71 -4.15 8.81
N LYS A 21 1.45 -4.54 8.93
CA LYS A 21 1.07 -5.83 9.49
C LYS A 21 1.56 -7.00 8.63
N ALA A 22 1.57 -6.82 7.31
CA ALA A 22 2.06 -7.85 6.40
C ALA A 22 3.57 -8.08 6.57
N VAL A 23 4.34 -7.01 6.74
CA VAL A 23 5.79 -7.12 6.97
C VAL A 23 6.07 -7.81 8.30
N GLU A 24 5.34 -7.45 9.35
CA GLU A 24 5.52 -8.05 10.67
C GLU A 24 5.21 -9.54 10.67
N LYS A 25 4.18 -9.95 9.94
CA LYS A 25 3.78 -11.35 9.83
C LYS A 25 4.50 -12.09 8.72
N LYS A 26 5.33 -11.40 7.94
CA LYS A 26 6.04 -11.95 6.79
C LYS A 26 5.09 -12.56 5.76
N GLU A 27 4.02 -11.85 5.47
CA GLU A 27 2.98 -12.26 4.53
C GLU A 27 3.06 -11.43 3.25
N ILE A 28 2.58 -12.03 2.17
CA ILE A 28 2.38 -11.34 0.89
C ILE A 28 0.97 -11.70 0.39
N PHE A 29 0.50 -10.95 -0.60
CA PHE A 29 -0.80 -11.18 -1.22
C PHE A 29 -0.62 -11.36 -2.73
N ILE A 30 -1.24 -12.38 -3.29
CA ILE A 30 -1.23 -12.60 -4.73
C ILE A 30 -2.67 -12.50 -5.22
N THR A 31 -2.92 -11.61 -6.17
CA THR A 31 -4.27 -11.38 -6.71
C THR A 31 -4.72 -12.56 -7.57
N ALA A 32 -6.01 -12.57 -7.92
CA ALA A 32 -6.56 -13.58 -8.82
C ALA A 32 -5.88 -13.57 -10.20
N GLU A 33 -5.32 -12.43 -10.60
CA GLU A 33 -4.55 -12.31 -11.84
C GLU A 33 -3.10 -12.80 -11.71
N GLY A 34 -2.67 -13.17 -10.51
CA GLY A 34 -1.29 -13.59 -10.25
C GLY A 34 -0.32 -12.44 -10.00
N LEU A 35 -0.80 -11.29 -9.55
CA LEU A 35 0.02 -10.11 -9.31
C LEU A 35 0.41 -10.02 -7.83
N LEU A 36 1.69 -9.74 -7.56
CA LEU A 36 2.22 -9.65 -6.20
C LEU A 36 1.98 -8.29 -5.59
N MET A 37 1.39 -8.27 -4.40
CA MET A 37 1.20 -7.08 -3.58
C MET A 37 1.57 -7.41 -2.14
N PRO A 38 1.94 -6.40 -1.32
CA PRO A 38 2.27 -6.68 0.09
C PRO A 38 1.06 -7.13 0.90
N CYS A 39 -0.14 -6.65 0.58
CA CYS A 39 -1.35 -7.00 1.33
C CYS A 39 -2.60 -6.76 0.50
N CYS A 40 -3.75 -7.24 1.01
CA CYS A 40 -5.03 -7.10 0.31
C CYS A 40 -5.49 -5.64 0.18
N TRP A 41 -5.10 -4.76 1.10
CA TRP A 41 -5.49 -3.35 1.03
C TRP A 41 -4.83 -2.63 -0.14
N THR A 42 -3.54 -2.88 -0.38
CA THR A 42 -2.84 -2.32 -1.55
C THR A 42 -3.37 -2.92 -2.84
N ALA A 43 -3.62 -4.24 -2.85
CA ALA A 43 -4.20 -4.91 -4.01
C ALA A 43 -5.58 -4.36 -4.34
N GLY A 44 -6.39 -4.08 -3.32
CA GLY A 44 -7.72 -3.52 -3.51
C GLY A 44 -7.71 -2.17 -4.23
N ARG A 45 -6.67 -1.38 -4.04
CA ARG A 45 -6.55 -0.09 -4.72
C ARG A 45 -6.30 -0.21 -6.21
N MET A 46 -5.80 -1.36 -6.68
CA MET A 46 -5.61 -1.62 -8.11
C MET A 46 -6.94 -1.80 -8.84
N TYR A 47 -7.96 -2.28 -8.15
CA TYR A 47 -9.19 -2.81 -8.78
C TYR A 47 -10.41 -1.94 -8.54
N LYS A 48 -10.24 -0.62 -8.42
CA LYS A 48 -11.37 0.30 -8.30
C LYS A 48 -12.08 0.46 -9.66
N TRP A 49 -12.59 -0.65 -10.17
CA TRP A 49 -13.21 -0.73 -11.49
C TRP A 49 -14.46 0.16 -11.63
N TRP A 50 -15.08 0.52 -10.51
CA TRP A 50 -16.21 1.43 -10.51
C TRP A 50 -15.80 2.89 -10.73
N HIS A 51 -14.52 3.19 -10.64
CA HIS A 51 -13.99 4.51 -10.93
C HIS A 51 -13.64 4.62 -12.41
N LYS A 52 -13.97 5.77 -13.00
CA LYS A 52 -13.68 6.03 -14.40
C LYS A 52 -12.19 5.89 -14.71
N ASP A 53 -11.36 6.32 -13.77
CA ASP A 53 -9.92 6.27 -13.93
C ASP A 53 -9.26 5.72 -12.66
N TYR A 54 -9.28 4.41 -12.53
CA TYR A 54 -8.70 3.73 -11.38
C TYR A 54 -7.17 3.87 -11.34
N ARG A 55 -6.53 4.20 -12.46
CA ARG A 55 -5.08 4.31 -12.53
C ARG A 55 -4.52 5.59 -11.89
N VAL A 56 -5.37 6.51 -11.44
CA VAL A 56 -4.93 7.66 -10.66
C VAL A 56 -4.57 7.32 -9.22
N GLU A 57 -4.91 6.10 -8.74
CA GLU A 57 -4.54 5.67 -7.40
C GLU A 57 -3.01 5.58 -7.27
N GLN A 58 -2.49 5.97 -6.12
CA GLN A 58 -1.04 6.01 -5.87
C GLN A 58 -0.34 4.69 -6.10
N ILE A 59 -1.03 3.57 -5.86
CA ILE A 59 -0.41 2.25 -6.02
C ILE A 59 0.10 2.02 -7.44
N TRP A 60 -0.52 2.65 -8.45
CA TRP A 60 -0.10 2.48 -9.83
C TRP A 60 1.26 3.10 -10.13
N ASP A 61 1.69 4.11 -9.36
CA ASP A 61 3.03 4.67 -9.51
C ASP A 61 4.08 3.62 -9.19
N HIS A 62 3.83 2.82 -8.15
CA HIS A 62 4.73 1.75 -7.75
C HIS A 62 4.70 0.57 -8.73
N ILE A 63 3.50 0.24 -9.22
CA ILE A 63 3.34 -0.83 -10.21
C ILE A 63 4.05 -0.49 -11.50
N ASP A 64 3.87 0.74 -11.99
CA ASP A 64 4.50 1.18 -13.23
C ASP A 64 6.02 1.22 -13.10
N ALA A 65 6.54 1.62 -11.94
CA ALA A 65 7.98 1.62 -11.68
C ALA A 65 8.57 0.20 -11.67
N ALA A 66 7.76 -0.80 -11.35
CA ALA A 66 8.18 -2.21 -11.34
C ALA A 66 7.97 -2.92 -12.69
N GLY A 67 7.54 -2.20 -13.72
CA GLY A 67 7.32 -2.75 -15.05
C GLY A 67 5.86 -2.99 -15.41
N GLY A 68 4.94 -2.36 -14.69
CA GLY A 68 3.50 -2.53 -14.90
C GLY A 68 3.00 -3.86 -14.35
N LYS A 69 1.77 -4.22 -14.72
CA LYS A 69 1.18 -5.49 -14.28
C LYS A 69 2.06 -6.69 -14.65
N ASP A 70 2.64 -6.68 -15.83
CA ASP A 70 3.51 -7.78 -16.27
C ASP A 70 4.73 -7.91 -15.37
N GLY A 71 5.30 -6.79 -14.94
CA GLY A 71 6.49 -6.78 -14.08
C GLY A 71 6.26 -7.37 -12.69
N ILE A 72 5.02 -7.40 -12.22
CA ILE A 72 4.68 -7.97 -10.91
C ILE A 72 3.89 -9.27 -11.01
N SER A 73 3.84 -9.88 -12.20
CA SER A 73 3.14 -11.14 -12.45
C SER A 73 3.98 -12.34 -12.05
N VAL A 74 3.55 -13.07 -11.02
CA VAL A 74 4.23 -14.29 -10.59
C VAL A 74 4.05 -15.43 -11.60
N LEU A 75 2.98 -15.35 -12.40
CA LEU A 75 2.74 -16.34 -13.46
C LEU A 75 3.75 -16.18 -14.60
N THR A 76 4.15 -14.94 -14.89
CA THR A 76 5.11 -14.65 -15.96
C THR A 76 6.56 -14.86 -15.50
N HIS A 77 6.91 -14.36 -14.32
CA HIS A 77 8.30 -14.28 -13.88
C HIS A 77 8.67 -15.21 -12.72
N GLY A 78 7.68 -15.84 -12.06
CA GLY A 78 7.91 -16.63 -10.87
C GLY A 78 7.93 -15.77 -9.61
N LEU A 79 7.62 -16.38 -8.47
CA LEU A 79 7.49 -15.67 -7.20
C LEU A 79 8.77 -14.98 -6.77
N GLU A 80 9.89 -15.69 -6.79
CA GLU A 80 11.17 -15.16 -6.33
C GLU A 80 11.60 -13.95 -7.15
N SER A 81 11.46 -14.02 -8.48
CA SER A 81 11.82 -12.93 -9.38
C SER A 81 10.99 -11.68 -9.09
N VAL A 82 9.68 -11.84 -8.88
CA VAL A 82 8.80 -10.71 -8.59
C VAL A 82 9.07 -10.13 -7.22
N MET A 83 9.36 -10.95 -6.23
CA MET A 83 9.74 -10.45 -4.89
C MET A 83 11.00 -9.59 -4.94
N ASN A 84 11.90 -9.86 -5.88
CA ASN A 84 13.13 -9.09 -6.07
C ASN A 84 12.98 -7.97 -7.09
N SER A 85 11.78 -7.75 -7.64
CA SER A 85 11.55 -6.76 -8.69
C SER A 85 11.57 -5.30 -8.21
N GLY A 86 11.51 -5.07 -6.90
CA GLY A 86 11.49 -3.74 -6.34
C GLY A 86 10.12 -3.22 -5.93
N ILE A 87 9.03 -3.93 -6.26
CA ILE A 87 7.68 -3.46 -5.91
C ILE A 87 7.51 -3.34 -4.39
N LEU A 88 7.93 -4.35 -3.63
CA LEU A 88 7.81 -4.33 -2.18
C LEU A 88 8.71 -3.25 -1.57
N GLN A 89 9.93 -3.09 -2.08
CA GLN A 89 10.87 -2.08 -1.61
C GLN A 89 10.36 -0.67 -1.90
N SER A 90 9.78 -0.45 -3.07
CA SER A 90 9.21 0.83 -3.47
C SER A 90 8.10 1.26 -2.53
N ILE A 91 7.17 0.34 -2.22
CA ILE A 91 6.07 0.60 -1.30
C ILE A 91 6.60 0.91 0.10
N LYS A 92 7.53 0.10 0.58
CA LYS A 92 8.13 0.30 1.91
C LYS A 92 8.85 1.64 2.01
N SER A 93 9.59 2.02 0.97
CA SER A 93 10.30 3.31 0.93
C SER A 93 9.34 4.49 0.99
N SER A 94 8.11 4.34 0.49
CA SER A 94 7.12 5.42 0.49
C SER A 94 6.72 5.83 1.91
N TRP A 95 6.85 4.93 2.88
CA TRP A 95 6.43 5.19 4.26
C TRP A 95 7.25 6.27 4.95
N ASP A 96 8.46 6.52 4.47
CA ASP A 96 9.37 7.53 5.01
C ASP A 96 9.16 8.92 4.40
N ARG A 97 8.24 9.04 3.44
CA ARG A 97 7.90 10.34 2.87
C ARG A 97 7.15 11.19 3.89
N THR A 98 7.28 12.50 3.77
CA THR A 98 6.72 13.44 4.74
C THR A 98 5.23 13.70 4.54
N SER A 99 4.69 13.39 3.37
CA SER A 99 3.27 13.61 3.08
C SER A 99 2.78 12.65 2.00
N VAL A 100 1.45 12.47 1.95
CA VAL A 100 0.80 11.68 0.89
C VAL A 100 1.03 12.36 -0.47
N ALA A 101 0.95 13.67 -0.52
CA ALA A 101 1.19 14.43 -1.75
C ALA A 101 2.63 14.25 -2.27
N ASP A 102 3.58 13.98 -1.37
CA ASP A 102 4.99 13.79 -1.70
C ASP A 102 5.34 12.32 -1.97
N GLY A 103 4.37 11.43 -1.94
CA GLY A 103 4.54 10.04 -2.31
C GLY A 103 4.28 8.99 -1.23
N LYS A 104 4.02 9.40 0.02
CA LYS A 104 3.67 8.47 1.09
C LYS A 104 2.37 7.76 0.72
N LEU A 105 2.38 6.44 0.76
CA LEU A 105 1.24 5.66 0.31
C LEU A 105 0.07 5.78 1.28
N GLY A 106 -0.99 6.49 0.85
CA GLY A 106 -2.13 6.82 1.69
C GLY A 106 -2.87 5.60 2.23
N VAL A 107 -3.00 4.54 1.42
CA VAL A 107 -3.66 3.32 1.88
C VAL A 107 -2.90 2.68 3.04
N CYS A 108 -1.58 2.71 3.03
CA CYS A 108 -0.78 2.18 4.13
C CYS A 108 -0.93 3.03 5.39
N ALA A 109 -0.96 4.36 5.25
CA ALA A 109 -1.20 5.26 6.37
C ALA A 109 -2.58 5.03 6.98
N GLN A 110 -3.59 4.83 6.14
CA GLN A 110 -4.97 4.60 6.56
C GLN A 110 -5.14 3.28 7.31
N LYS A 111 -4.54 2.20 6.80
CA LYS A 111 -4.75 0.85 7.33
C LYS A 111 -3.71 0.40 8.34
N CYS A 112 -2.51 0.95 8.29
CA CYS A 112 -1.38 0.54 9.13
C CYS A 112 -0.68 1.69 9.82
N GLY A 113 -1.30 2.87 9.93
CA GLY A 113 -0.78 3.97 10.73
C GLY A 113 -0.74 3.57 12.19
N SER A 114 0.43 3.68 12.84
CA SER A 114 0.64 3.15 14.18
C SER A 114 -0.04 3.93 15.29
N GLU A 115 -0.34 5.20 15.06
CA GLU A 115 -0.96 6.07 16.07
C GLU A 115 -2.46 5.80 16.20
N PHE A 116 -3.08 5.23 15.17
CA PHE A 116 -4.49 4.89 15.19
C PHE A 116 -4.72 3.65 14.35
N ASP A 117 -5.00 2.52 15.02
CA ASP A 117 -5.20 1.24 14.35
C ASP A 117 -6.68 0.87 14.36
N PRO A 118 -7.38 1.01 13.21
CA PRO A 118 -8.80 0.68 13.15
C PRO A 118 -9.09 -0.80 13.40
N PHE A 119 -8.12 -1.68 13.12
CA PHE A 119 -8.28 -3.11 13.40
C PHE A 119 -8.05 -3.40 14.89
N GLY A 120 -7.05 -2.79 15.50
CA GLY A 120 -6.80 -2.92 16.92
C GLY A 120 -8.00 -2.46 17.74
N ALA A 121 -8.61 -1.35 17.35
CA ALA A 121 -9.79 -0.82 18.00
C ALA A 121 -11.00 -1.75 17.88
N GLN A 122 -11.08 -2.54 16.80
CA GLN A 122 -12.16 -3.50 16.58
C GLN A 122 -12.04 -4.74 17.47
N PHE A 123 -10.82 -5.15 17.78
CA PHE A 123 -10.56 -6.44 18.40
C PHE A 123 -10.06 -6.36 19.83
N VAL A 124 -10.03 -5.19 20.40
CA VAL A 124 -9.60 -4.97 21.77
C VAL A 124 -10.77 -5.03 22.79
#